data_2681ce9350271aefe807a4ab4ba99c36
#
_entry.id   2681ce9350271aefe807a4ab4ba99c36
#
_cell.length_a   1.000
_cell.length_b   1.000
_cell.length_c   1.000
_cell.angle_alpha   90.00
_cell.angle_beta   90.00
_cell.angle_gamma   90.00
#
_symmetry.space_group_name_H-M   'P 1'
#
loop_
_entity.id
_entity.type
_entity.pdbx_description
1 polymer ?
#
loop_
_entity_poly.entity_id
_entity_poly.type
_entity_poly.pdbx_seq_one_letter_code
_entity_poly.pdbx_strand_id
1 'polypeptide(L)'
;QGYSSAASDVYKRQLTYRAYEDIPYVTNPVDDKMERLSIFVPEVFYEGKSVNGYNLENAPIFLPNTIGGYMPGPQERPGKNIHGKTNATFFALLHGYVVVSAGARGREMEDADGKFLGCAPAALCDLKAAIRFLRHNAETIPGDVNKIISNGTSAGGAMSSLLGSTGDHPDYEPYLKELGAAEESDAIYAASCYCPITNLDHADMAYEWEFCGLNDYSKNCLLYTSPSPR
;
A
#
# COMPACT_ATOMS: atom_id res chain seq x y z
N GLN A 1 -21.04 8.82 -2.63
CA GLN A 1 -21.14 7.34 -2.59
C GLN A 1 -21.33 6.84 -4.01
N GLY A 2 -20.33 6.18 -4.56
CA GLY A 2 -20.41 5.53 -5.88
C GLY A 2 -20.54 4.03 -5.74
N TYR A 3 -21.44 3.40 -6.53
CA TYR A 3 -21.48 1.96 -6.68
C TYR A 3 -20.66 1.60 -7.91
N SER A 4 -19.75 0.64 -7.77
CA SER A 4 -18.99 0.12 -8.89
C SER A 4 -19.19 -1.39 -8.99
N SER A 5 -19.38 -1.89 -10.21
CA SER A 5 -19.43 -3.31 -10.51
C SER A 5 -18.25 -3.68 -11.40
N ALA A 6 -17.50 -4.71 -11.00
CA ALA A 6 -16.42 -5.28 -11.81
C ALA A 6 -16.74 -6.74 -12.15
N ALA A 7 -16.67 -7.10 -13.43
CA ALA A 7 -16.82 -8.47 -13.90
C ALA A 7 -15.43 -9.04 -14.23
N SER A 8 -15.13 -10.22 -13.71
CA SER A 8 -13.95 -10.99 -14.11
C SER A 8 -14.33 -11.97 -15.23
N ASP A 9 -13.65 -11.89 -16.36
CA ASP A 9 -13.83 -12.81 -17.48
C ASP A 9 -13.50 -14.28 -17.13
N VAL A 10 -12.70 -14.48 -16.07
CA VAL A 10 -12.24 -15.81 -15.64
C VAL A 10 -13.31 -16.61 -14.92
N TYR A 11 -14.23 -15.93 -14.21
CA TYR A 11 -15.22 -16.62 -13.35
C TYR A 11 -16.68 -16.27 -13.62
N LYS A 12 -16.98 -15.35 -14.56
CA LYS A 12 -18.34 -14.84 -14.81
C LYS A 12 -19.09 -14.43 -13.50
N ARG A 13 -18.35 -14.10 -12.44
CA ARG A 13 -18.92 -13.59 -11.20
C ARG A 13 -18.89 -12.09 -11.25
N GLN A 14 -20.06 -11.50 -11.19
CA GLN A 14 -20.19 -10.07 -10.98
C GLN A 14 -19.91 -9.77 -9.52
N LEU A 15 -18.83 -9.03 -9.25
CA LEU A 15 -18.53 -8.50 -7.92
C LEU A 15 -19.17 -7.12 -7.80
N THR A 16 -20.07 -6.96 -6.85
CA THR A 16 -20.61 -5.66 -6.48
C THR A 16 -20.00 -5.23 -5.16
N TYR A 17 -19.50 -4.01 -5.12
CA TYR A 17 -18.88 -3.44 -3.93
C TYR A 17 -19.22 -1.96 -3.79
N ARG A 18 -19.21 -1.48 -2.55
CA ARG A 18 -19.31 -0.06 -2.24
C ARG A 18 -17.91 0.54 -2.17
N ALA A 19 -17.72 1.71 -2.76
CA ALA A 19 -16.45 2.41 -2.79
C ALA A 19 -16.57 3.76 -2.06
N TYR A 20 -15.61 4.05 -1.20
CA TYR A 20 -15.39 5.33 -0.57
C TYR A 20 -13.98 5.76 -0.98
N GLU A 21 -13.87 6.83 -1.77
CA GLU A 21 -12.64 7.15 -2.49
C GLU A 21 -12.12 8.53 -2.13
N ASP A 22 -10.82 8.73 -2.38
CA ASP A 22 -10.11 9.99 -2.22
C ASP A 22 -10.20 10.60 -0.81
N ILE A 23 -10.12 9.75 0.22
CA ILE A 23 -10.18 10.15 1.63
C ILE A 23 -8.77 10.55 2.09
N PRO A 24 -8.53 11.81 2.50
CA PRO A 24 -7.25 12.19 3.08
C PRO A 24 -7.04 11.46 4.42
N TYR A 25 -5.86 10.88 4.63
CA TYR A 25 -5.56 10.15 5.85
C TYR A 25 -4.59 10.89 6.79
N VAL A 26 -4.10 12.06 6.39
CA VAL A 26 -3.28 12.98 7.20
C VAL A 26 -3.87 14.38 7.16
N THR A 27 -3.58 15.19 8.16
CA THR A 27 -4.08 16.57 8.25
C THR A 27 -3.12 17.58 7.63
N ASN A 28 -1.87 17.21 7.41
CA ASN A 28 -0.83 18.06 6.82
C ASN A 28 -0.10 17.30 5.70
N PRO A 29 -0.78 17.06 4.55
CA PRO A 29 -0.19 16.30 3.45
C PRO A 29 1.00 17.05 2.82
N VAL A 30 2.04 16.31 2.47
CA VAL A 30 3.15 16.80 1.64
C VAL A 30 2.73 16.78 0.16
N ASP A 31 1.97 15.77 -0.25
CA ASP A 31 1.32 15.68 -1.55
C ASP A 31 -0.15 15.29 -1.38
N ASP A 32 -1.04 16.26 -1.56
CA ASP A 32 -2.49 16.09 -1.34
C ASP A 32 -3.13 15.05 -2.29
N LYS A 33 -2.50 14.69 -3.39
CA LYS A 33 -3.01 13.67 -4.32
C LYS A 33 -2.58 12.26 -3.92
N MET A 34 -1.37 12.11 -3.40
CA MET A 34 -0.84 10.81 -3.02
C MET A 34 -1.30 10.38 -1.63
N GLU A 35 -1.35 11.31 -0.67
CA GLU A 35 -1.67 11.01 0.72
C GLU A 35 -3.18 10.89 0.95
N ARG A 36 -3.82 10.04 0.13
CA ARG A 36 -5.24 9.68 0.18
C ARG A 36 -5.42 8.17 0.12
N LEU A 37 -6.54 7.69 0.63
CA LEU A 37 -6.92 6.29 0.56
C LEU A 37 -8.33 6.09 -0.01
N SER A 38 -8.58 4.88 -0.49
CA SER A 38 -9.90 4.42 -0.91
C SER A 38 -10.25 3.13 -0.20
N ILE A 39 -11.51 2.98 0.20
CA ILE A 39 -12.05 1.82 0.90
C ILE A 39 -13.07 1.14 0.02
N PHE A 40 -12.91 -0.17 -0.18
CA PHE A 40 -13.82 -1.00 -0.96
C PHE A 40 -14.40 -2.09 -0.06
N VAL A 41 -15.72 -2.22 -0.07
CA VAL A 41 -16.46 -3.13 0.82
C VAL A 41 -17.41 -3.99 0.00
N PRO A 42 -17.45 -5.32 0.18
CA PRO A 42 -18.42 -6.16 -0.50
C PRO A 42 -19.86 -5.67 -0.25
N GLU A 43 -20.63 -5.40 -1.30
CA GLU A 43 -21.99 -4.83 -1.18
C GLU A 43 -22.91 -5.72 -0.34
N VAL A 44 -22.75 -7.03 -0.42
CA VAL A 44 -23.54 -8.01 0.33
C VAL A 44 -23.49 -7.83 1.85
N PHE A 45 -22.44 -7.17 2.38
CA PHE A 45 -22.34 -6.88 3.81
C PHE A 45 -23.41 -5.88 4.26
N TYR A 46 -23.76 -4.92 3.41
CA TYR A 46 -24.82 -3.95 3.68
C TYR A 46 -26.24 -4.54 3.54
N GLU A 47 -26.34 -5.73 2.94
CA GLU A 47 -27.57 -6.53 2.89
C GLU A 47 -27.70 -7.46 4.11
N GLY A 48 -26.83 -7.38 5.09
CA GLY A 48 -26.79 -8.25 6.26
C GLY A 48 -26.30 -9.68 5.98
N LYS A 49 -25.65 -9.90 4.82
CA LYS A 49 -25.06 -11.17 4.42
C LYS A 49 -23.58 -11.24 4.77
N SER A 50 -23.01 -12.43 4.73
CA SER A 50 -21.59 -12.67 4.96
C SER A 50 -20.94 -13.39 3.77
N VAL A 51 -19.61 -13.23 3.64
CA VAL A 51 -18.76 -13.97 2.69
C VAL A 51 -17.69 -14.69 3.49
N ASN A 52 -17.61 -16.00 3.39
CA ASN A 52 -16.66 -16.82 4.16
C ASN A 52 -16.71 -16.57 5.69
N GLY A 53 -17.87 -16.20 6.23
CA GLY A 53 -18.04 -15.88 7.65
C GLY A 53 -17.67 -14.44 8.03
N TYR A 54 -17.20 -13.63 7.08
CA TYR A 54 -16.89 -12.21 7.27
C TYR A 54 -18.10 -11.32 6.97
N ASN A 55 -18.20 -10.22 7.70
CA ASN A 55 -19.21 -9.18 7.60
C ASN A 55 -18.62 -7.79 7.87
N LEU A 56 -19.45 -6.75 8.01
CA LEU A 56 -19.01 -5.36 8.26
C LEU A 56 -18.18 -5.19 9.55
N GLU A 57 -18.35 -6.06 10.54
CA GLU A 57 -17.73 -5.91 11.86
C GLU A 57 -16.42 -6.69 11.99
N ASN A 58 -16.32 -7.86 11.35
CA ASN A 58 -15.24 -8.81 11.60
C ASN A 58 -14.31 -9.07 10.40
N ALA A 59 -14.64 -8.51 9.23
CA ALA A 59 -13.83 -8.70 8.03
C ALA A 59 -12.41 -8.16 8.22
N PRO A 60 -11.35 -8.93 7.92
CA PRO A 60 -10.00 -8.39 7.90
C PRO A 60 -9.88 -7.27 6.87
N ILE A 61 -9.02 -6.30 7.17
CA ILE A 61 -8.68 -5.21 6.24
C ILE A 61 -7.45 -5.62 5.45
N PHE A 62 -7.60 -5.76 4.14
CA PHE A 62 -6.51 -5.98 3.22
C PHE A 62 -5.97 -4.64 2.72
N LEU A 63 -4.71 -4.35 3.04
CA LEU A 63 -4.00 -3.11 2.72
C LEU A 63 -2.89 -3.40 1.68
N PRO A 64 -3.24 -3.53 0.38
CA PRO A 64 -2.24 -3.66 -0.66
C PRO A 64 -1.55 -2.31 -0.89
N ASN A 65 -0.26 -2.36 -1.28
CA ASN A 65 0.43 -1.20 -1.80
C ASN A 65 0.93 -1.47 -3.23
N THR A 66 0.94 -0.43 -4.04
CA THR A 66 1.33 -0.48 -5.47
C THR A 66 2.76 -0.02 -5.70
N ILE A 67 3.54 0.14 -4.63
CA ILE A 67 4.92 0.61 -4.69
C ILE A 67 5.78 -0.39 -5.46
N GLY A 68 6.29 0.04 -6.61
CA GLY A 68 7.21 -0.71 -7.45
C GLY A 68 8.50 0.07 -7.65
N GLY A 69 9.69 -0.53 -7.46
CA GLY A 69 10.96 0.16 -7.61
C GLY A 69 11.11 1.42 -6.73
N TYR A 70 10.40 1.49 -5.62
CA TYR A 70 10.29 2.67 -4.73
C TYR A 70 9.74 3.93 -5.41
N MET A 71 9.08 3.78 -6.57
CA MET A 71 8.31 4.85 -7.21
C MET A 71 7.05 5.17 -6.40
N PRO A 72 6.38 6.31 -6.66
CA PRO A 72 5.10 6.61 -6.03
C PRO A 72 4.11 5.47 -6.23
N GLY A 73 3.44 5.07 -5.16
CA GLY A 73 2.43 4.01 -5.16
C GLY A 73 1.02 4.62 -5.13
N PRO A 74 0.37 4.84 -6.27
CA PRO A 74 -0.98 5.38 -6.28
C PRO A 74 -2.00 4.39 -5.73
N GLN A 75 -3.18 4.89 -5.37
CA GLN A 75 -4.32 4.05 -5.02
C GLN A 75 -4.69 3.11 -6.19
N GLU A 76 -5.02 1.87 -5.88
CA GLU A 76 -5.46 0.88 -6.86
C GLU A 76 -6.93 0.52 -6.62
N ARG A 77 -7.71 0.46 -7.70
CA ARG A 77 -9.10 -0.01 -7.67
C ARG A 77 -9.19 -1.51 -7.95
N PRO A 78 -10.24 -2.19 -7.43
CA PRO A 78 -10.52 -3.58 -7.80
C PRO A 78 -10.73 -3.72 -9.30
N GLY A 79 -9.98 -4.61 -9.95
CA GLY A 79 -10.07 -4.78 -11.39
C GLY A 79 -8.90 -5.53 -12.01
N LYS A 80 -8.42 -5.02 -13.15
CA LYS A 80 -7.25 -5.56 -13.84
C LYS A 80 -6.02 -4.68 -13.56
N ASN A 81 -4.89 -5.33 -13.32
CA ASN A 81 -3.60 -4.65 -13.22
C ASN A 81 -3.06 -4.24 -14.60
N ILE A 82 -1.89 -3.59 -14.64
CA ILE A 82 -1.23 -3.12 -15.87
C ILE A 82 -0.94 -4.23 -16.88
N HIS A 83 -0.92 -5.50 -16.44
CA HIS A 83 -0.73 -6.68 -17.31
C HIS A 83 -2.05 -7.31 -17.76
N GLY A 84 -3.20 -6.66 -17.51
CA GLY A 84 -4.52 -7.17 -17.87
C GLY A 84 -5.02 -8.33 -17.00
N LYS A 85 -4.29 -8.71 -15.94
CA LYS A 85 -4.68 -9.74 -14.97
C LYS A 85 -5.48 -9.16 -13.82
N THR A 86 -6.41 -9.94 -13.28
CA THR A 86 -7.14 -9.56 -12.07
C THR A 86 -6.17 -9.28 -10.92
N ASN A 87 -6.34 -8.14 -10.27
CA ASN A 87 -5.46 -7.71 -9.18
C ASN A 87 -5.84 -8.34 -7.83
N ALA A 88 -4.93 -8.21 -6.85
CA ALA A 88 -5.12 -8.75 -5.50
C ALA A 88 -6.33 -8.12 -4.78
N THR A 89 -6.58 -6.83 -5.01
CA THR A 89 -7.71 -6.07 -4.49
C THR A 89 -9.05 -6.71 -4.83
N PHE A 90 -9.22 -7.12 -6.09
CA PHE A 90 -10.43 -7.82 -6.54
C PHE A 90 -10.61 -9.18 -5.85
N PHE A 91 -9.53 -9.96 -5.77
CA PHE A 91 -9.59 -11.27 -5.10
C PHE A 91 -9.87 -11.14 -3.60
N ALA A 92 -9.29 -10.17 -2.92
CA ALA A 92 -9.56 -9.93 -1.50
C ALA A 92 -11.05 -9.65 -1.25
N LEU A 93 -11.68 -8.79 -2.07
CA LEU A 93 -13.12 -8.53 -2.00
C LEU A 93 -13.96 -9.79 -2.26
N LEU A 94 -13.58 -10.63 -3.23
CA LEU A 94 -14.28 -11.90 -3.48
C LEU A 94 -14.23 -12.85 -2.30
N HIS A 95 -13.18 -12.76 -1.49
CA HIS A 95 -13.02 -13.56 -0.28
C HIS A 95 -13.62 -12.92 0.98
N GLY A 96 -14.29 -11.76 0.84
CA GLY A 96 -14.97 -11.09 1.94
C GLY A 96 -14.08 -10.21 2.80
N TYR A 97 -12.94 -9.77 2.28
CA TYR A 97 -12.10 -8.77 2.96
C TYR A 97 -12.62 -7.36 2.63
N VAL A 98 -12.49 -6.46 3.57
CA VAL A 98 -12.52 -5.02 3.27
C VAL A 98 -11.17 -4.65 2.70
N VAL A 99 -11.14 -3.89 1.63
CA VAL A 99 -9.88 -3.47 0.99
C VAL A 99 -9.67 -2.00 1.21
N VAL A 100 -8.48 -1.63 1.67
CA VAL A 100 -8.05 -0.23 1.79
C VAL A 100 -6.82 -0.04 0.93
N SER A 101 -6.95 0.77 -0.11
CA SER A 101 -5.84 1.13 -0.99
C SER A 101 -5.38 2.54 -0.66
N ALA A 102 -4.21 2.67 -0.04
CA ALA A 102 -3.61 3.94 0.31
C ALA A 102 -2.55 4.32 -0.74
N GLY A 103 -2.60 5.56 -1.20
CA GLY A 103 -1.51 6.14 -1.96
C GLY A 103 -0.32 6.44 -1.05
N ALA A 104 0.88 6.39 -1.59
CA ALA A 104 2.10 6.70 -0.87
C ALA A 104 3.12 7.38 -1.77
N ARG A 105 3.85 8.34 -1.22
CA ARG A 105 4.95 9.02 -1.92
C ARG A 105 6.05 8.05 -2.30
N GLY A 106 6.86 8.44 -3.27
CA GLY A 106 7.99 7.62 -3.70
C GLY A 106 9.12 8.45 -4.29
N ARG A 107 10.20 7.79 -4.66
CA ARG A 107 11.35 8.44 -5.29
C ARG A 107 10.93 9.18 -6.56
N GLU A 108 11.72 10.16 -6.98
CA GLU A 108 11.48 11.00 -8.16
C GLU A 108 10.27 11.95 -8.05
N MET A 109 9.59 12.00 -6.89
CA MET A 109 8.63 13.07 -6.63
C MET A 109 9.39 14.32 -6.19
N GLU A 110 9.14 15.43 -6.85
CA GLU A 110 9.74 16.74 -6.56
C GLU A 110 8.67 17.80 -6.43
N ASP A 111 8.91 18.79 -5.59
CA ASP A 111 8.11 20.01 -5.54
C ASP A 111 8.52 21.01 -6.63
N ALA A 112 7.89 22.18 -6.65
CA ALA A 112 8.17 23.22 -7.63
C ALA A 112 9.61 23.79 -7.56
N ASP A 113 10.26 23.61 -6.42
CA ASP A 113 11.64 24.08 -6.17
C ASP A 113 12.67 22.97 -6.41
N GLY A 114 12.24 21.78 -6.86
CA GLY A 114 13.11 20.62 -7.13
C GLY A 114 13.54 19.86 -5.88
N LYS A 115 12.86 20.05 -4.74
CA LYS A 115 13.10 19.27 -3.52
C LYS A 115 12.39 17.92 -3.61
N PHE A 116 13.11 16.84 -3.35
CA PHE A 116 12.54 15.50 -3.31
C PHE A 116 11.55 15.33 -2.15
N LEU A 117 10.33 14.90 -2.47
CA LEU A 117 9.24 14.69 -1.50
C LEU A 117 9.13 13.25 -1.00
N GLY A 118 9.68 12.30 -1.74
CA GLY A 118 9.54 10.86 -1.50
C GLY A 118 10.82 10.16 -1.02
N CYS A 119 11.78 10.89 -0.43
CA CYS A 119 12.95 10.29 0.20
C CYS A 119 12.55 9.37 1.37
N ALA A 120 13.30 8.28 1.56
CA ALA A 120 13.09 7.41 2.72
C ALA A 120 13.15 8.22 4.03
N PRO A 121 12.24 7.98 4.99
CA PRO A 121 11.24 6.91 5.06
C PRO A 121 9.83 7.30 4.56
N ALA A 122 9.65 8.30 3.68
CA ALA A 122 8.37 8.90 3.33
C ALA A 122 7.28 7.87 3.00
N ALA A 123 7.54 6.95 2.06
CA ALA A 123 6.56 5.94 1.65
C ALA A 123 6.06 5.06 2.81
N LEU A 124 6.97 4.69 3.71
CA LEU A 124 6.62 3.90 4.89
C LEU A 124 5.79 4.70 5.88
N CYS A 125 6.15 5.97 6.11
CA CYS A 125 5.41 6.88 6.98
C CYS A 125 3.99 7.15 6.46
N ASP A 126 3.82 7.27 5.14
CA ASP A 126 2.52 7.43 4.51
C ASP A 126 1.62 6.21 4.79
N LEU A 127 2.14 5.00 4.59
CA LEU A 127 1.39 3.77 4.88
C LEU A 127 1.09 3.61 6.39
N LYS A 128 2.02 3.97 7.27
CA LYS A 128 1.80 4.00 8.73
C LYS A 128 0.70 5.00 9.10
N ALA A 129 0.73 6.20 8.52
CA ALA A 129 -0.30 7.21 8.76
C ALA A 129 -1.69 6.74 8.30
N ALA A 130 -1.78 6.05 7.16
CA ALA A 130 -3.02 5.44 6.70
C ALA A 130 -3.56 4.39 7.69
N ILE A 131 -2.69 3.56 8.28
CA ILE A 131 -3.08 2.59 9.31
C ILE A 131 -3.61 3.30 10.57
N ARG A 132 -2.92 4.35 11.02
CA ARG A 132 -3.36 5.17 12.17
C ARG A 132 -4.70 5.83 11.91
N PHE A 133 -4.92 6.33 10.69
CA PHE A 133 -6.21 6.88 10.27
C PHE A 133 -7.35 5.85 10.39
N LEU A 134 -7.13 4.61 9.94
CA LEU A 134 -8.15 3.56 10.05
C LEU A 134 -8.53 3.28 11.49
N ARG A 135 -7.57 3.21 12.40
CA ARG A 135 -7.81 2.98 13.83
C ARG A 135 -8.50 4.13 14.51
N HIS A 136 -8.07 5.36 14.21
CA HIS A 136 -8.71 6.56 14.74
C HIS A 136 -10.19 6.65 14.37
N ASN A 137 -10.56 6.12 13.21
CA ASN A 137 -11.93 6.12 12.71
C ASN A 137 -12.61 4.73 12.82
N ALA A 138 -12.17 3.88 13.74
CA ALA A 138 -12.63 2.50 13.87
C ALA A 138 -14.16 2.34 13.97
N GLU A 139 -14.86 3.29 14.57
CA GLU A 139 -16.32 3.27 14.70
C GLU A 139 -17.06 3.41 13.37
N THR A 140 -16.41 3.98 12.35
CA THR A 140 -17.00 4.28 11.04
C THR A 140 -16.41 3.45 9.91
N ILE A 141 -15.21 2.92 10.10
CA ILE A 141 -14.52 2.09 9.10
C ILE A 141 -15.10 0.68 9.12
N PRO A 142 -15.60 0.16 7.98
CA PRO A 142 -16.01 -1.23 7.86
C PRO A 142 -14.84 -2.20 8.06
N GLY A 143 -15.10 -3.32 8.72
CA GLY A 143 -14.09 -4.34 9.00
C GLY A 143 -13.40 -4.19 10.35
N ASP A 144 -12.51 -5.11 10.66
CA ASP A 144 -11.78 -5.16 11.92
C ASP A 144 -10.43 -4.46 11.78
N VAL A 145 -10.32 -3.24 12.26
CA VAL A 145 -9.08 -2.42 12.23
C VAL A 145 -7.92 -3.03 13.04
N ASN A 146 -8.17 -4.09 13.82
CA ASN A 146 -7.12 -4.85 14.49
C ASN A 146 -6.57 -5.99 13.62
N LYS A 147 -7.21 -6.27 12.48
CA LYS A 147 -6.80 -7.30 11.52
C LYS A 147 -6.39 -6.71 10.18
N ILE A 148 -5.46 -5.77 10.22
CA ILE A 148 -4.90 -5.16 9.00
C ILE A 148 -3.80 -6.07 8.46
N ILE A 149 -3.93 -6.46 7.19
CA ILE A 149 -2.99 -7.32 6.46
C ILE A 149 -2.39 -6.50 5.33
N SER A 150 -1.12 -6.16 5.43
CA SER A 150 -0.40 -5.48 4.35
C SER A 150 0.03 -6.47 3.26
N ASN A 151 0.03 -6.02 2.01
CA ASN A 151 0.47 -6.82 0.88
C ASN A 151 1.26 -5.96 -0.12
N GLY A 152 2.32 -6.53 -0.67
CA GLY A 152 3.12 -5.87 -1.70
C GLY A 152 4.14 -6.79 -2.34
N THR A 153 4.66 -6.36 -3.48
CA THR A 153 5.64 -7.10 -4.30
C THR A 153 6.90 -6.26 -4.51
N SER A 154 8.09 -6.88 -4.50
CA SER A 154 9.37 -6.20 -4.73
C SER A 154 9.61 -5.09 -3.69
N ALA A 155 9.75 -3.83 -4.10
CA ALA A 155 9.82 -2.69 -3.18
C ALA A 155 8.56 -2.57 -2.32
N GLY A 156 7.36 -2.84 -2.87
CA GLY A 156 6.13 -2.93 -2.09
C GLY A 156 6.13 -4.08 -1.09
N GLY A 157 6.78 -5.20 -1.43
CA GLY A 157 7.04 -6.30 -0.50
C GLY A 157 7.94 -5.87 0.66
N ALA A 158 8.98 -5.07 0.38
CA ALA A 158 9.83 -4.48 1.41
C ALA A 158 9.04 -3.53 2.32
N MET A 159 8.17 -2.67 1.75
CA MET A 159 7.31 -1.80 2.55
C MET A 159 6.36 -2.59 3.45
N SER A 160 5.74 -3.65 2.93
CA SER A 160 4.89 -4.52 3.75
C SER A 160 5.66 -5.22 4.87
N SER A 161 6.89 -5.66 4.59
CA SER A 161 7.79 -6.26 5.60
C SER A 161 8.16 -5.25 6.69
N LEU A 162 8.50 -4.03 6.30
CA LEU A 162 8.80 -2.94 7.23
C LEU A 162 7.60 -2.57 8.10
N LEU A 163 6.40 -2.48 7.53
CA LEU A 163 5.17 -2.28 8.30
C LEU A 163 5.00 -3.35 9.39
N GLY A 164 5.25 -4.62 9.03
CA GLY A 164 5.16 -5.73 9.99
C GLY A 164 6.23 -5.73 11.07
N SER A 165 7.44 -5.28 10.76
CA SER A 165 8.58 -5.32 11.68
C SER A 165 8.80 -4.06 12.51
N THR A 166 8.19 -2.93 12.12
CA THR A 166 8.43 -1.62 12.76
C THR A 166 7.16 -0.98 13.32
N GLY A 167 6.15 -1.78 13.67
CA GLY A 167 4.94 -1.25 14.30
C GLY A 167 5.28 -0.46 15.56
N ASP A 168 4.73 0.75 15.66
CA ASP A 168 4.89 1.68 16.78
C ASP A 168 6.35 2.04 17.11
N HIS A 169 7.26 1.92 16.13
CA HIS A 169 8.67 2.24 16.38
C HIS A 169 8.88 3.75 16.51
N PRO A 170 9.53 4.24 17.58
CA PRO A 170 9.63 5.66 17.88
C PRO A 170 10.40 6.50 16.83
N ASP A 171 11.26 5.90 16.04
CA ASP A 171 12.03 6.61 15.01
C ASP A 171 11.15 7.23 13.93
N TYR A 172 9.92 6.73 13.75
CA TYR A 172 8.98 7.27 12.75
C TYR A 172 8.08 8.37 13.31
N GLU A 173 8.00 8.53 14.64
CA GLU A 173 7.12 9.52 15.27
C GLU A 173 7.36 10.97 14.80
N PRO A 174 8.59 11.45 14.61
CA PRO A 174 8.81 12.81 14.12
C PRO A 174 8.16 13.05 12.74
N TYR A 175 8.29 12.08 11.82
CA TYR A 175 7.71 12.16 10.48
C TYR A 175 6.20 12.08 10.49
N LEU A 176 5.65 11.16 11.29
CA LEU A 176 4.20 10.98 11.44
C LEU A 176 3.54 12.21 12.04
N LYS A 177 4.19 12.85 13.02
CA LYS A 177 3.72 14.09 13.59
C LYS A 177 3.77 15.26 12.62
N GLU A 178 4.81 15.36 11.79
CA GLU A 178 4.92 16.36 10.73
C GLU A 178 3.79 16.23 9.70
N LEU A 179 3.41 15.00 9.34
CA LEU A 179 2.28 14.70 8.46
C LEU A 179 0.92 14.98 9.12
N GLY A 180 0.87 15.17 10.42
CA GLY A 180 -0.39 15.26 11.16
C GLY A 180 -1.16 13.94 11.15
N ALA A 181 -0.45 12.82 11.24
CA ALA A 181 -1.05 11.51 11.40
C ALA A 181 -1.75 11.39 12.76
N ALA A 182 -2.79 10.57 12.84
CA ALA A 182 -3.51 10.33 14.09
C ALA A 182 -2.61 9.70 15.15
N GLU A 183 -2.86 10.02 16.43
CA GLU A 183 -2.15 9.44 17.58
C GLU A 183 -2.73 8.05 17.92
N GLU A 184 -2.41 7.08 17.06
CA GLU A 184 -2.86 5.69 17.16
C GLU A 184 -1.70 4.73 16.87
N SER A 185 -1.87 3.44 17.17
CA SER A 185 -0.90 2.42 16.80
C SER A 185 -0.87 2.21 15.27
N ASP A 186 0.31 2.01 14.69
CA ASP A 186 0.50 1.58 13.30
C ASP A 186 0.94 0.12 13.16
N ALA A 187 0.94 -0.66 14.24
CA ALA A 187 1.23 -2.09 14.20
C ALA A 187 0.17 -2.83 13.37
N ILE A 188 0.57 -3.78 12.53
CA ILE A 188 -0.34 -4.56 11.69
C ILE A 188 -0.46 -6.00 12.18
N TYR A 189 -1.53 -6.68 11.78
CA TYR A 189 -1.79 -8.07 12.14
C TYR A 189 -0.89 -9.04 11.38
N ALA A 190 -0.70 -8.82 10.08
CA ALA A 190 0.14 -9.67 9.22
C ALA A 190 0.67 -8.89 8.01
N ALA A 191 1.80 -9.36 7.47
CA ALA A 191 2.40 -8.86 6.24
C ALA A 191 2.51 -10.00 5.21
N SER A 192 1.97 -9.78 4.01
CA SER A 192 2.07 -10.71 2.88
C SER A 192 3.05 -10.13 1.86
N CYS A 193 4.30 -10.58 1.95
CA CYS A 193 5.42 -10.01 1.20
C CYS A 193 5.84 -10.92 0.05
N TYR A 194 5.73 -10.43 -1.17
CA TYR A 194 6.18 -11.16 -2.35
C TYR A 194 7.53 -10.62 -2.83
N CYS A 195 8.52 -11.51 -2.95
CA CYS A 195 9.92 -11.20 -3.31
C CYS A 195 10.41 -9.87 -2.72
N PRO A 196 10.32 -9.69 -1.38
CA PRO A 196 10.70 -8.46 -0.72
C PRO A 196 12.21 -8.24 -0.83
N ILE A 197 12.63 -6.97 -0.93
CA ILE A 197 14.03 -6.61 -0.74
C ILE A 197 14.29 -6.55 0.76
N THR A 198 15.01 -7.54 1.29
CA THR A 198 15.15 -7.73 2.74
C THR A 198 16.39 -7.10 3.34
N ASN A 199 17.41 -6.82 2.51
CA ASN A 199 18.63 -6.15 2.95
C ASN A 199 18.74 -4.80 2.25
N LEU A 200 18.20 -3.75 2.88
CA LEU A 200 18.17 -2.41 2.28
C LEU A 200 19.55 -1.74 2.28
N ASP A 201 20.41 -2.06 3.23
CA ASP A 201 21.76 -1.47 3.33
C ASP A 201 22.70 -1.99 2.24
N HIS A 202 22.46 -3.22 1.78
CA HIS A 202 23.34 -3.93 0.83
C HIS A 202 22.55 -4.59 -0.30
N ALA A 203 21.43 -4.01 -0.71
CA ALA A 203 20.59 -4.57 -1.77
C ALA A 203 21.27 -4.62 -3.14
N ASP A 204 22.27 -3.77 -3.36
CA ASP A 204 23.10 -3.70 -4.56
C ASP A 204 24.14 -4.83 -4.66
N MET A 205 24.56 -5.43 -3.54
CA MET A 205 25.58 -6.50 -3.53
C MET A 205 25.25 -7.67 -4.46
N ALA A 206 23.98 -8.04 -4.58
CA ALA A 206 23.58 -9.11 -5.49
C ALA A 206 23.85 -8.78 -6.95
N TYR A 207 23.71 -7.52 -7.33
CA TYR A 207 23.97 -7.03 -8.68
C TYR A 207 25.47 -6.83 -8.92
N GLU A 208 26.19 -6.31 -7.94
CA GLU A 208 27.66 -6.17 -8.00
C GLU A 208 28.32 -7.54 -8.17
N TRP A 209 27.83 -8.57 -7.50
CA TRP A 209 28.34 -9.92 -7.64
C TRP A 209 28.03 -10.51 -9.02
N GLU A 210 26.82 -10.34 -9.53
CA GLU A 210 26.39 -10.89 -10.83
C GLU A 210 27.14 -10.24 -12.01
N PHE A 211 27.47 -8.95 -11.88
CA PHE A 211 28.14 -8.17 -12.94
C PHE A 211 29.59 -7.84 -12.63
N CYS A 212 30.21 -8.52 -11.67
CA CYS A 212 31.59 -8.34 -11.32
C CYS A 212 32.52 -8.53 -12.53
N GLY A 213 33.33 -7.51 -12.84
CA GLY A 213 34.24 -7.52 -13.97
C GLY A 213 33.65 -7.06 -15.32
N LEU A 214 32.38 -6.67 -15.36
CA LEU A 214 31.78 -6.04 -16.54
C LEU A 214 31.94 -4.52 -16.43
N ASN A 215 32.70 -3.92 -17.35
CA ASN A 215 32.91 -2.48 -17.38
C ASN A 215 31.91 -1.73 -18.26
N ASP A 216 31.35 -2.42 -19.25
CA ASP A 216 30.37 -1.87 -20.18
C ASP A 216 29.09 -2.71 -20.14
N TYR A 217 28.07 -2.17 -19.49
CA TYR A 217 26.76 -2.82 -19.44
C TYR A 217 25.67 -1.80 -19.71
N SER A 218 24.84 -2.07 -20.70
CA SER A 218 23.67 -1.28 -21.02
C SER A 218 22.42 -2.17 -21.09
N LYS A 219 21.56 -2.04 -20.09
CA LYS A 219 20.22 -2.64 -20.12
C LYS A 219 19.23 -1.65 -19.54
N ASN A 220 18.10 -1.47 -20.20
CA ASN A 220 16.98 -0.73 -19.66
C ASN A 220 16.39 -1.48 -18.44
N CYS A 221 17.00 -1.29 -17.29
CA CYS A 221 16.54 -1.82 -16.01
C CYS A 221 16.30 -0.66 -15.05
N LEU A 222 15.11 -0.58 -14.49
CA LEU A 222 14.73 0.46 -13.52
C LEU A 222 15.62 0.50 -12.26
N LEU A 223 16.36 -0.58 -11.98
CA LEU A 223 17.28 -0.69 -10.85
C LEU A 223 18.63 0.00 -11.07
N TYR A 224 18.97 0.38 -12.31
CA TYR A 224 20.27 0.99 -12.66
C TYR A 224 20.24 2.51 -12.74
N THR A 225 19.18 3.16 -12.35
CA THR A 225 19.09 4.62 -12.35
C THR A 225 19.70 5.27 -11.11
N SER A 226 20.16 4.49 -10.13
CA SER A 226 20.92 4.99 -9.00
C SER A 226 22.39 4.60 -9.18
N PRO A 227 23.29 5.55 -9.49
CA PRO A 227 24.72 5.27 -9.41
C PRO A 227 25.06 4.95 -7.96
N SER A 228 25.69 3.80 -7.72
CA SER A 228 26.25 3.49 -6.42
C SER A 228 27.19 4.62 -6.01
N PRO A 229 27.03 5.26 -4.86
CA PRO A 229 28.02 6.19 -4.37
C PRO A 229 29.30 5.40 -4.10
N ARG A 230 30.37 5.74 -4.81
CA ARG A 230 31.71 5.26 -4.51
C ARG A 230 32.28 6.04 -3.32
#